data_a5336393bb6be25ec83eaecd0887821a
#
_entry.id   a5336393bb6be25ec83eaecd0887821a
#
_cell.length_a   1.000
_cell.length_b   1.000
_cell.length_c   1.000
_cell.angle_alpha   90.00
_cell.angle_beta   90.00
_cell.angle_gamma   90.00
#
_symmetry.space_group_name_H-M   'P 1'
#
loop_
_entity.id
_entity.type
_entity.pdbx_description
1 polymer ?
#
loop_
_entity_poly.entity_id
_entity_poly.type
_entity_poly.pdbx_seq_one_letter_code
_entity_poly.pdbx_strand_id
1 'polypeptide(L)'
;MDHTIVIGAGQAGLAAGYHLARRGLPFTVLEADDRVGGGWNHRWDSMRMFTPATSLGLPGAPFPGDELFPSGAQMAAYLSSYAQRLGMDVRTGVAVDGLFRDGDRFQVTAGAATFTAANVVLATGAERVPNVPALARRLSSGIVQLHSVDYRNPAQLQPGGVAVVGAANSGADIALELAASHDVVLCGRHPGHVPLRIESKAMLTVFPLIAFTWNHVLTRDTPPGRRSREKLLSGHGTPLIRVKPQDLADAGVRRAARVTDVVEGLPVTADGEVLDVANAVWATGFLPGHDWITLPGLDSAGFLDNDRGSVTGQPGLYVLGQLFQHRFSSHNSVGVVPDAELVVGDIARRAARAGASVRP
;
A
#
# COMPACT_ATOMS: atom_id res chain seq x y z
N MET A 1 31.21 -0.15 9.38
CA MET A 1 29.93 0.30 9.94
C MET A 1 28.83 -0.54 9.31
N ASP A 2 27.81 -0.88 10.09
CA ASP A 2 26.72 -1.72 9.62
C ASP A 2 25.79 -0.94 8.69
N HIS A 3 25.93 -1.16 7.37
CA HIS A 3 25.10 -0.50 6.37
C HIS A 3 23.68 -1.04 6.37
N THR A 4 22.69 -0.17 6.18
CA THR A 4 21.28 -0.54 6.07
C THR A 4 20.79 -0.29 4.65
N ILE A 5 20.13 -1.28 4.03
CA ILE A 5 19.42 -1.10 2.77
C ILE A 5 17.93 -0.97 3.07
N VAL A 6 17.33 0.08 2.53
CA VAL A 6 15.89 0.31 2.56
C VAL A 6 15.34 0.04 1.16
N ILE A 7 14.39 -0.88 1.03
CA ILE A 7 13.81 -1.26 -0.26
C ILE A 7 12.45 -0.59 -0.42
N GLY A 8 12.38 0.39 -1.31
CA GLY A 8 11.21 1.24 -1.62
C GLY A 8 11.39 2.67 -1.11
N ALA A 9 11.23 3.66 -2.01
CA ALA A 9 11.28 5.10 -1.73
C ALA A 9 9.87 5.75 -1.65
N GLY A 10 8.90 4.99 -1.15
CA GLY A 10 7.61 5.52 -0.73
C GLY A 10 7.68 6.18 0.65
N GLN A 11 6.53 6.59 1.18
CA GLN A 11 6.42 7.23 2.50
C GLN A 11 7.10 6.45 3.64
N ALA A 12 7.03 5.12 3.61
CA ALA A 12 7.60 4.24 4.62
C ALA A 12 9.14 4.27 4.59
N GLY A 13 9.72 4.06 3.41
CA GLY A 13 11.18 4.03 3.24
C GLY A 13 11.82 5.39 3.51
N LEU A 14 11.19 6.49 3.08
CA LEU A 14 11.69 7.83 3.36
C LEU A 14 11.59 8.21 4.85
N ALA A 15 10.54 7.77 5.55
CA ALA A 15 10.45 7.92 7.00
C ALA A 15 11.57 7.14 7.72
N ALA A 16 11.87 5.90 7.28
CA ALA A 16 13.01 5.16 7.80
C ALA A 16 14.33 5.87 7.51
N GLY A 17 14.54 6.34 6.28
CA GLY A 17 15.73 7.11 5.87
C GLY A 17 15.96 8.34 6.75
N TYR A 18 14.91 9.09 7.06
CA TYR A 18 14.99 10.21 7.99
C TYR A 18 15.53 9.81 9.37
N HIS A 19 14.96 8.77 9.96
CA HIS A 19 15.36 8.32 11.28
C HIS A 19 16.77 7.70 11.30
N LEU A 20 17.20 7.04 10.19
CA LEU A 20 18.56 6.54 10.01
C LEU A 20 19.56 7.71 9.93
N ALA A 21 19.29 8.70 9.09
CA ALA A 21 20.11 9.90 8.95
C ALA A 21 20.26 10.64 10.28
N ARG A 22 19.17 10.85 11.00
CA ARG A 22 19.16 11.52 12.32
C ARG A 22 20.01 10.80 13.38
N ARG A 23 20.25 9.50 13.22
CA ARG A 23 21.09 8.69 14.12
C ARG A 23 22.52 8.46 13.58
N GLY A 24 22.86 9.06 12.44
CA GLY A 24 24.17 8.87 11.80
C GLY A 24 24.43 7.44 11.34
N LEU A 25 23.36 6.66 11.08
CA LEU A 25 23.47 5.30 10.60
C LEU A 25 23.56 5.30 9.06
N PRO A 26 24.59 4.66 8.45
CA PRO A 26 24.73 4.64 7.01
C PRO A 26 23.63 3.80 6.36
N PHE A 27 23.03 4.33 5.28
CA PHE A 27 21.98 3.64 4.55
C PHE A 27 21.95 4.04 3.07
N THR A 28 21.30 3.21 2.26
CA THR A 28 20.92 3.48 0.87
C THR A 28 19.46 3.06 0.68
N VAL A 29 18.67 3.88 -0.01
CA VAL A 29 17.30 3.54 -0.41
C VAL A 29 17.31 3.06 -1.86
N LEU A 30 16.74 1.88 -2.13
CA LEU A 30 16.58 1.33 -3.48
C LEU A 30 15.12 1.47 -3.91
N GLU A 31 14.86 2.06 -5.07
CA GLU A 31 13.54 2.27 -5.63
C GLU A 31 13.44 1.65 -7.02
N ALA A 32 12.39 0.87 -7.24
CA ALA A 32 12.16 0.21 -8.52
C ALA A 32 11.77 1.18 -9.64
N ASP A 33 10.99 2.22 -9.31
CA ASP A 33 10.61 3.26 -10.26
C ASP A 33 11.81 4.14 -10.66
N ASP A 34 11.67 4.84 -11.79
CA ASP A 34 12.65 5.83 -12.28
C ASP A 34 12.68 7.12 -11.44
N ARG A 35 11.74 7.27 -10.52
CA ARG A 35 11.57 8.44 -9.63
C ARG A 35 11.04 8.05 -8.25
N VAL A 36 11.36 8.88 -7.28
CA VAL A 36 10.85 8.77 -5.91
C VAL A 36 9.33 8.97 -5.87
N GLY A 37 8.65 8.26 -4.99
CA GLY A 37 7.21 8.38 -4.80
C GLY A 37 6.50 7.03 -4.79
N GLY A 38 7.14 5.99 -5.30
CA GLY A 38 6.62 4.62 -5.31
C GLY A 38 5.22 4.54 -5.93
N GLY A 39 4.36 3.74 -5.35
CA GLY A 39 3.00 3.51 -5.86
C GLY A 39 2.10 4.76 -6.05
N TRP A 40 2.49 5.92 -5.51
CA TRP A 40 1.74 7.17 -5.73
C TRP A 40 1.88 7.71 -7.15
N ASN A 41 2.97 7.38 -7.84
CA ASN A 41 3.17 7.70 -9.25
C ASN A 41 2.21 6.96 -10.19
N HIS A 42 1.61 5.87 -9.71
CA HIS A 42 0.80 4.93 -10.49
C HIS A 42 -0.68 4.93 -10.11
N ARG A 43 -1.17 6.00 -9.48
CA ARG A 43 -2.59 6.15 -9.16
C ARG A 43 -3.36 6.74 -10.34
N TRP A 44 -4.68 6.50 -10.37
CA TRP A 44 -5.56 7.12 -11.35
C TRP A 44 -5.67 8.63 -11.12
N ASP A 45 -5.95 9.34 -12.19
CA ASP A 45 -5.82 10.81 -12.24
C ASP A 45 -6.74 11.54 -11.24
N SER A 46 -7.96 11.03 -11.05
CA SER A 46 -8.94 11.61 -10.12
C SER A 46 -8.73 11.19 -8.66
N MET A 47 -7.77 10.32 -8.37
CA MET A 47 -7.55 9.81 -7.03
C MET A 47 -7.27 10.92 -6.01
N ARG A 48 -7.90 10.84 -4.86
CA ARG A 48 -7.66 11.71 -3.70
C ARG A 48 -7.30 10.88 -2.47
N MET A 49 -6.39 11.42 -1.66
CA MET A 49 -6.03 10.83 -0.38
C MET A 49 -7.24 10.75 0.55
N PHE A 50 -7.27 9.76 1.43
CA PHE A 50 -8.28 9.66 2.50
C PHE A 50 -7.85 10.31 3.80
N THR A 51 -6.57 10.65 3.90
CA THR A 51 -5.97 11.31 5.05
C THR A 51 -5.88 12.80 4.75
N PRO A 52 -6.31 13.68 5.66
CA PRO A 52 -6.15 15.12 5.48
C PRO A 52 -4.66 15.51 5.36
N ALA A 53 -4.37 16.52 4.53
CA ALA A 53 -3.01 17.00 4.29
C ALA A 53 -2.23 17.32 5.57
N THR A 54 -2.92 17.83 6.58
CA THR A 54 -2.35 18.14 7.91
C THR A 54 -1.78 16.90 8.62
N SER A 55 -2.15 15.68 8.19
CA SER A 55 -1.70 14.41 8.76
C SER A 55 -0.88 13.57 7.79
N LEU A 56 -0.50 14.12 6.63
CA LEU A 56 0.33 13.43 5.61
C LEU A 56 1.82 13.72 5.74
N GLY A 57 2.21 14.75 6.51
CA GLY A 57 3.60 15.16 6.64
C GLY A 57 4.51 14.07 7.16
N LEU A 58 5.69 13.93 6.57
CA LEU A 58 6.78 13.12 7.08
C LEU A 58 7.59 13.88 8.14
N PRO A 59 8.40 13.20 8.97
CA PRO A 59 9.16 13.83 10.04
C PRO A 59 10.02 14.99 9.55
N GLY A 60 9.90 16.14 10.19
CA GLY A 60 10.64 17.35 9.85
C GLY A 60 10.12 18.14 8.64
N ALA A 61 9.01 17.69 8.01
CA ALA A 61 8.41 18.42 6.88
C ALA A 61 6.89 18.21 6.81
N PRO A 62 6.08 19.24 7.09
CA PRO A 62 4.65 19.17 6.87
C PRO A 62 4.35 18.99 5.38
N PHE A 63 3.18 18.41 5.08
CA PHE A 63 2.71 18.35 3.70
C PHE A 63 2.39 19.76 3.20
N PRO A 64 2.85 20.17 2.00
CA PRO A 64 2.67 21.53 1.49
C PRO A 64 1.29 21.74 0.86
N GLY A 65 0.90 23.01 0.73
CA GLY A 65 -0.32 23.44 0.03
C GLY A 65 -1.56 23.46 0.90
N ASP A 66 -2.64 23.99 0.31
CA ASP A 66 -3.91 24.26 0.99
C ASP A 66 -4.98 23.21 0.68
N GLU A 67 -4.68 22.23 -0.16
CA GLU A 67 -5.61 21.15 -0.47
C GLU A 67 -5.85 20.25 0.74
N LEU A 68 -7.10 20.07 1.08
CA LEU A 68 -7.51 19.26 2.22
C LEU A 68 -7.18 17.78 2.03
N PHE A 69 -7.44 17.26 0.83
CA PHE A 69 -7.17 15.88 0.42
C PHE A 69 -6.39 15.87 -0.89
N PRO A 70 -5.05 15.81 -0.83
CA PRO A 70 -4.20 15.85 -2.02
C PRO A 70 -4.41 14.67 -2.96
N SER A 71 -4.00 14.84 -4.23
CA SER A 71 -3.95 13.76 -5.21
C SER A 71 -2.76 12.83 -5.00
N GLY A 72 -2.77 11.68 -5.67
CA GLY A 72 -1.60 10.78 -5.71
C GLY A 72 -0.36 11.48 -6.29
N ALA A 73 -0.54 12.25 -7.36
CA ALA A 73 0.56 13.02 -7.98
C ALA A 73 1.18 14.06 -7.03
N GLN A 74 0.36 14.77 -6.25
CA GLN A 74 0.86 15.69 -5.23
C GLN A 74 1.61 14.98 -4.11
N MET A 75 1.14 13.79 -3.70
CA MET A 75 1.87 12.97 -2.72
C MET A 75 3.22 12.50 -3.27
N ALA A 76 3.28 12.04 -4.53
CA ALA A 76 4.54 11.66 -5.18
C ALA A 76 5.52 12.82 -5.28
N ALA A 77 5.06 14.01 -5.69
CA ALA A 77 5.88 15.23 -5.75
C ALA A 77 6.41 15.65 -4.37
N TYR A 78 5.57 15.54 -3.34
CA TYR A 78 5.98 15.80 -1.96
C TYR A 78 7.10 14.85 -1.50
N LEU A 79 6.96 13.54 -1.75
CA LEU A 79 7.95 12.54 -1.37
C LEU A 79 9.29 12.77 -2.10
N SER A 80 9.23 13.10 -3.40
CA SER A 80 10.43 13.44 -4.18
C SER A 80 11.15 14.65 -3.62
N SER A 81 10.43 15.73 -3.36
CA SER A 81 10.97 16.95 -2.74
C SER A 81 11.52 16.68 -1.33
N TYR A 82 10.88 15.81 -0.56
CA TYR A 82 11.32 15.42 0.77
C TYR A 82 12.69 14.71 0.73
N ALA A 83 12.86 13.73 -0.15
CA ALA A 83 14.13 13.02 -0.31
C ALA A 83 15.26 13.95 -0.74
N GLN A 84 15.00 14.83 -1.71
CA GLN A 84 15.97 15.82 -2.19
C GLN A 84 16.43 16.79 -1.10
N ARG A 85 15.47 17.37 -0.35
CA ARG A 85 15.80 18.34 0.73
C ARG A 85 16.65 17.75 1.84
N LEU A 86 16.52 16.45 2.07
CA LEU A 86 17.29 15.75 3.11
C LEU A 86 18.58 15.11 2.56
N GLY A 87 18.87 15.26 1.26
CA GLY A 87 20.06 14.67 0.63
C GLY A 87 20.18 13.17 0.81
N MET A 88 19.02 12.45 0.76
CA MET A 88 19.03 11.00 0.93
C MET A 88 19.68 10.29 -0.26
N ASP A 89 20.51 9.27 -0.01
CA ASP A 89 21.03 8.37 -1.06
C ASP A 89 19.89 7.44 -1.53
N VAL A 90 19.11 7.91 -2.52
CA VAL A 90 18.05 7.15 -3.17
C VAL A 90 18.48 6.77 -4.57
N ARG A 91 18.54 5.46 -4.84
CA ARG A 91 18.86 4.90 -6.15
C ARG A 91 17.58 4.44 -6.83
N THR A 92 17.14 5.18 -7.82
CA THR A 92 15.95 4.90 -8.64
C THR A 92 16.30 3.96 -9.81
N GLY A 93 15.30 3.30 -10.40
CA GLY A 93 15.48 2.30 -11.45
C GLY A 93 16.14 1.00 -10.96
N VAL A 94 16.15 0.75 -9.64
CA VAL A 94 16.76 -0.42 -9.01
C VAL A 94 15.66 -1.35 -8.48
N ALA A 95 15.13 -2.21 -9.35
CA ALA A 95 14.13 -3.20 -9.01
C ALA A 95 14.79 -4.40 -8.32
N VAL A 96 14.63 -4.51 -7.01
CA VAL A 96 15.13 -5.64 -6.23
C VAL A 96 14.37 -6.91 -6.60
N ASP A 97 15.11 -7.95 -6.95
CA ASP A 97 14.61 -9.26 -7.40
C ASP A 97 15.07 -10.44 -6.53
N GLY A 98 15.97 -10.20 -5.56
CA GLY A 98 16.41 -11.22 -4.62
C GLY A 98 16.89 -10.66 -3.29
N LEU A 99 16.61 -11.43 -2.22
CA LEU A 99 17.14 -11.19 -0.88
C LEU A 99 17.47 -12.53 -0.23
N PHE A 100 18.72 -12.72 0.11
CA PHE A 100 19.22 -13.93 0.78
C PHE A 100 20.33 -13.59 1.79
N ARG A 101 20.78 -14.60 2.55
CA ARG A 101 21.92 -14.45 3.48
C ARG A 101 23.16 -15.09 2.92
N ASP A 102 24.28 -14.39 3.15
CA ASP A 102 25.63 -14.90 2.99
C ASP A 102 26.39 -14.59 4.29
N GLY A 103 26.61 -15.64 5.09
CA GLY A 103 27.14 -15.50 6.45
C GLY A 103 26.22 -14.67 7.35
N ASP A 104 26.78 -13.61 7.94
CA ASP A 104 26.09 -12.67 8.83
C ASP A 104 25.44 -11.48 8.10
N ARG A 105 25.61 -11.40 6.76
CA ARG A 105 25.16 -10.30 5.93
C ARG A 105 23.97 -10.69 5.04
N PHE A 106 23.17 -9.70 4.71
CA PHE A 106 22.17 -9.81 3.65
C PHE A 106 22.80 -9.46 2.31
N GLN A 107 22.43 -10.22 1.29
CA GLN A 107 22.68 -9.93 -0.12
C GLN A 107 21.35 -9.53 -0.75
N VAL A 108 21.31 -8.35 -1.35
CA VAL A 108 20.17 -7.79 -2.06
C VAL A 108 20.54 -7.69 -3.53
N THR A 109 19.83 -8.42 -4.40
CA THR A 109 20.08 -8.41 -5.84
C THR A 109 19.06 -7.56 -6.58
N ALA A 110 19.52 -6.93 -7.66
CA ALA A 110 18.70 -6.18 -8.61
C ALA A 110 19.33 -6.34 -10.00
N GLY A 111 18.85 -7.31 -10.79
CA GLY A 111 19.47 -7.71 -12.05
C GLY A 111 20.93 -8.13 -11.86
N ALA A 112 21.86 -7.41 -12.49
CA ALA A 112 23.31 -7.69 -12.35
C ALA A 112 23.97 -7.05 -11.11
N ALA A 113 23.26 -6.17 -10.40
CA ALA A 113 23.79 -5.50 -9.22
C ALA A 113 23.55 -6.32 -7.95
N THR A 114 24.51 -6.30 -7.03
CA THR A 114 24.39 -6.90 -5.69
C THR A 114 24.83 -5.90 -4.65
N PHE A 115 24.04 -5.79 -3.59
CA PHE A 115 24.29 -4.91 -2.45
C PHE A 115 24.38 -5.75 -1.19
N THR A 116 25.40 -5.48 -0.36
CA THR A 116 25.59 -6.18 0.92
C THR A 116 25.21 -5.28 2.08
N ALA A 117 24.43 -5.79 3.02
CA ALA A 117 23.94 -5.04 4.17
C ALA A 117 23.93 -5.87 5.47
N ALA A 118 24.10 -5.18 6.60
CA ALA A 118 23.87 -5.77 7.91
C ALA A 118 22.38 -5.75 8.29
N ASN A 119 21.64 -4.78 7.77
CA ASN A 119 20.21 -4.63 8.00
C ASN A 119 19.48 -4.35 6.68
N VAL A 120 18.28 -4.88 6.54
CA VAL A 120 17.38 -4.62 5.40
C VAL A 120 16.01 -4.20 5.92
N VAL A 121 15.47 -3.10 5.40
CA VAL A 121 14.12 -2.62 5.68
C VAL A 121 13.26 -2.79 4.43
N LEU A 122 12.30 -3.70 4.48
CA LEU A 122 11.32 -3.92 3.42
C LEU A 122 10.21 -2.86 3.53
N ALA A 123 10.30 -1.82 2.70
CA ALA A 123 9.33 -0.72 2.62
C ALA A 123 8.61 -0.70 1.27
N THR A 124 8.38 -1.89 0.71
CA THR A 124 7.87 -2.12 -0.65
C THR A 124 6.39 -1.78 -0.85
N GLY A 125 5.71 -1.37 0.22
CA GLY A 125 4.27 -1.06 0.21
C GLY A 125 3.39 -2.31 0.28
N ALA A 126 2.11 -2.08 0.57
CA ALA A 126 1.10 -3.14 0.71
C ALA A 126 0.43 -3.53 -0.63
N GLU A 127 0.71 -2.79 -1.71
CA GLU A 127 0.06 -2.90 -3.01
C GLU A 127 1.08 -3.26 -4.09
N ARG A 128 1.66 -4.48 -3.96
CA ARG A 128 2.79 -4.89 -4.79
C ARG A 128 2.36 -5.75 -5.98
N VAL A 129 1.66 -6.82 -5.75
CA VAL A 129 1.27 -7.77 -6.80
C VAL A 129 -0.23 -7.68 -7.02
N PRO A 130 -0.69 -7.29 -8.22
CA PRO A 130 -2.11 -7.26 -8.55
C PRO A 130 -2.77 -8.63 -8.35
N ASN A 131 -3.86 -8.67 -7.61
CA ASN A 131 -4.64 -9.90 -7.42
C ASN A 131 -5.72 -9.99 -8.50
N VAL A 132 -5.36 -10.48 -9.69
CA VAL A 132 -6.32 -10.72 -10.76
C VAL A 132 -6.86 -12.15 -10.63
N PRO A 133 -8.18 -12.37 -10.49
CA PRO A 133 -8.76 -13.71 -10.37
C PRO A 133 -8.45 -14.57 -11.59
N ALA A 134 -8.23 -15.89 -11.39
CA ALA A 134 -7.90 -16.81 -12.48
C ALA A 134 -8.96 -16.86 -13.60
N LEU A 135 -10.23 -16.62 -13.25
CA LEU A 135 -11.34 -16.54 -14.21
C LEU A 135 -11.17 -15.40 -15.25
N ALA A 136 -10.37 -14.38 -14.98
CA ALA A 136 -10.09 -13.30 -15.92
C ALA A 136 -9.53 -13.81 -17.27
N ARG A 137 -8.77 -14.90 -17.24
CA ARG A 137 -8.20 -15.53 -18.45
C ARG A 137 -9.25 -16.19 -19.35
N ARG A 138 -10.47 -16.39 -18.86
CA ARG A 138 -11.59 -16.99 -19.58
C ARG A 138 -12.50 -15.95 -20.25
N LEU A 139 -12.31 -14.66 -19.94
CA LEU A 139 -13.05 -13.59 -20.61
C LEU A 139 -12.67 -13.54 -22.10
N SER A 140 -13.64 -13.13 -22.93
CA SER A 140 -13.43 -12.90 -24.34
C SER A 140 -12.28 -11.92 -24.55
N SER A 141 -11.44 -12.17 -25.57
CA SER A 141 -10.34 -11.28 -25.96
C SER A 141 -10.82 -9.90 -26.44
N GLY A 142 -12.10 -9.74 -26.75
CA GLY A 142 -12.73 -8.47 -27.07
C GLY A 142 -13.01 -7.58 -25.86
N ILE A 143 -12.92 -8.11 -24.64
CA ILE A 143 -13.11 -7.34 -23.39
C ILE A 143 -11.77 -6.74 -22.98
N VAL A 144 -11.70 -5.42 -22.89
CA VAL A 144 -10.53 -4.71 -22.30
C VAL A 144 -10.47 -5.00 -20.82
N GLN A 145 -9.32 -5.47 -20.34
CA GLN A 145 -9.12 -5.81 -18.94
C GLN A 145 -7.99 -4.98 -18.32
N LEU A 146 -8.25 -4.31 -17.22
CA LEU A 146 -7.27 -3.57 -16.44
C LEU A 146 -7.37 -3.97 -14.95
N HIS A 147 -6.23 -4.07 -14.26
CA HIS A 147 -6.26 -4.02 -12.80
C HIS A 147 -6.32 -2.55 -12.34
N SER A 148 -6.85 -2.29 -11.14
CA SER A 148 -6.95 -0.92 -10.59
C SER A 148 -5.59 -0.20 -10.47
N VAL A 149 -4.47 -0.93 -10.45
CA VAL A 149 -3.12 -0.35 -10.47
C VAL A 149 -2.73 0.19 -11.84
N ASP A 150 -3.29 -0.36 -12.91
CA ASP A 150 -3.02 0.02 -14.31
C ASP A 150 -4.03 1.04 -14.82
N TYR A 151 -5.16 1.18 -14.13
CA TYR A 151 -6.17 2.18 -14.46
C TYR A 151 -5.67 3.60 -14.15
N ARG A 152 -5.83 4.51 -15.10
CA ARG A 152 -5.48 5.94 -14.99
C ARG A 152 -6.71 6.84 -15.14
N ASN A 153 -7.48 6.62 -16.19
CA ASN A 153 -8.68 7.41 -16.50
C ASN A 153 -9.57 6.67 -17.50
N PRO A 154 -10.80 7.16 -17.74
CA PRO A 154 -11.76 6.50 -18.64
C PRO A 154 -11.30 6.31 -20.08
N ALA A 155 -10.36 7.13 -20.59
CA ALA A 155 -9.87 7.04 -21.96
C ALA A 155 -9.12 5.73 -22.30
N GLN A 156 -8.77 4.94 -21.29
CA GLN A 156 -8.16 3.62 -21.50
C GLN A 156 -9.18 2.53 -21.89
N LEU A 157 -10.47 2.81 -21.72
CA LEU A 157 -11.55 1.86 -21.95
C LEU A 157 -12.21 2.10 -23.31
N GLN A 158 -12.71 1.02 -23.90
CA GLN A 158 -13.47 1.11 -25.16
C GLN A 158 -14.95 1.44 -24.88
N PRO A 159 -15.71 1.96 -25.89
CA PRO A 159 -17.14 2.17 -25.75
C PRO A 159 -17.89 0.91 -25.31
N GLY A 160 -18.90 1.07 -24.45
CA GLY A 160 -19.73 -0.02 -23.94
C GLY A 160 -19.72 -0.12 -22.42
N GLY A 161 -20.38 -1.13 -21.87
CA GLY A 161 -20.51 -1.36 -20.44
C GLY A 161 -19.18 -1.71 -19.76
N VAL A 162 -19.07 -1.39 -18.47
CA VAL A 162 -17.89 -1.69 -17.62
C VAL A 162 -18.29 -2.46 -16.40
N ALA A 163 -17.70 -3.65 -16.20
CA ALA A 163 -17.75 -4.36 -14.92
C ALA A 163 -16.56 -3.93 -14.05
N VAL A 164 -16.82 -3.21 -12.96
CA VAL A 164 -15.81 -2.96 -11.92
C VAL A 164 -15.93 -4.06 -10.87
N VAL A 165 -14.96 -4.96 -10.82
CA VAL A 165 -14.96 -6.13 -9.94
C VAL A 165 -14.18 -5.85 -8.67
N GLY A 166 -14.89 -5.81 -7.54
CA GLY A 166 -14.37 -5.41 -6.24
C GLY A 166 -14.95 -4.08 -5.75
N ALA A 167 -15.78 -4.15 -4.71
CA ALA A 167 -16.60 -3.02 -4.25
C ALA A 167 -16.03 -2.29 -3.02
N ALA A 168 -14.71 -2.39 -2.80
CA ALA A 168 -13.99 -1.60 -1.79
C ALA A 168 -13.64 -0.20 -2.32
N ASN A 169 -12.81 0.56 -1.59
CA ASN A 169 -12.57 1.98 -1.89
C ASN A 169 -12.11 2.25 -3.32
N SER A 170 -11.10 1.52 -3.84
CA SER A 170 -10.63 1.72 -5.21
C SER A 170 -11.73 1.44 -6.25
N GLY A 171 -12.46 0.33 -6.07
CA GLY A 171 -13.54 0.00 -7.00
C GLY A 171 -14.69 1.00 -6.97
N ALA A 172 -15.06 1.51 -5.79
CA ALA A 172 -16.11 2.52 -5.65
C ALA A 172 -15.68 3.87 -6.28
N ASP A 173 -14.44 4.29 -6.06
CA ASP A 173 -13.89 5.52 -6.64
C ASP A 173 -13.84 5.45 -8.19
N ILE A 174 -13.30 4.34 -8.72
CA ILE A 174 -13.19 4.12 -10.17
C ILE A 174 -14.59 3.99 -10.81
N ALA A 175 -15.52 3.27 -10.15
CA ALA A 175 -16.89 3.13 -10.66
C ALA A 175 -17.61 4.49 -10.73
N LEU A 176 -17.42 5.34 -9.72
CA LEU A 176 -18.00 6.68 -9.70
C LEU A 176 -17.45 7.56 -10.83
N GLU A 177 -16.13 7.51 -11.08
CA GLU A 177 -15.51 8.24 -12.19
C GLU A 177 -16.02 7.75 -13.54
N LEU A 178 -16.05 6.44 -13.75
CA LEU A 178 -16.48 5.83 -15.01
C LEU A 178 -17.95 6.07 -15.35
N ALA A 179 -18.80 6.24 -14.34
CA ALA A 179 -20.23 6.49 -14.54
C ALA A 179 -20.54 7.79 -15.32
N ALA A 180 -19.58 8.71 -15.40
CA ALA A 180 -19.73 9.91 -16.22
C ALA A 180 -19.70 9.64 -17.75
N SER A 181 -19.19 8.47 -18.18
CA SER A 181 -18.97 8.16 -19.60
C SER A 181 -19.36 6.74 -20.02
N HIS A 182 -19.65 5.85 -19.09
CA HIS A 182 -19.95 4.44 -19.33
C HIS A 182 -21.11 3.94 -18.47
N ASP A 183 -21.79 2.89 -18.93
CA ASP A 183 -22.71 2.11 -18.10
C ASP A 183 -21.89 1.22 -17.17
N VAL A 184 -21.95 1.47 -15.86
CA VAL A 184 -21.09 0.82 -14.87
C VAL A 184 -21.86 -0.15 -14.01
N VAL A 185 -21.32 -1.37 -13.87
CA VAL A 185 -21.76 -2.37 -12.92
C VAL A 185 -20.65 -2.59 -11.89
N LEU A 186 -20.90 -2.21 -10.63
CA LEU A 186 -19.99 -2.44 -9.51
C LEU A 186 -20.29 -3.77 -8.84
N CYS A 187 -19.42 -4.76 -9.06
CA CYS A 187 -19.60 -6.14 -8.64
C CYS A 187 -18.92 -6.42 -7.29
N GLY A 188 -19.64 -7.09 -6.38
CA GLY A 188 -19.07 -7.55 -5.12
C GLY A 188 -19.85 -7.13 -3.89
N ARG A 189 -19.48 -7.69 -2.73
CA ARG A 189 -20.15 -7.40 -1.47
C ARG A 189 -19.85 -5.98 -1.01
N HIS A 190 -20.88 -5.31 -0.49
CA HIS A 190 -20.73 -3.99 0.11
C HIS A 190 -19.92 -4.10 1.43
N PRO A 191 -18.77 -3.38 1.56
CA PRO A 191 -17.90 -3.51 2.73
C PRO A 191 -18.36 -2.69 3.96
N GLY A 192 -19.53 -2.02 3.88
CA GLY A 192 -19.92 -0.96 4.79
C GLY A 192 -19.40 0.40 4.34
N HIS A 193 -19.77 1.45 5.06
CA HIS A 193 -19.24 2.80 4.80
C HIS A 193 -19.11 3.60 6.11
N VAL A 194 -18.19 4.56 6.10
CA VAL A 194 -18.08 5.55 7.17
C VAL A 194 -19.27 6.50 7.06
N PRO A 195 -20.05 6.75 8.14
CA PRO A 195 -21.29 7.52 8.03
C PRO A 195 -21.07 9.00 7.70
N LEU A 196 -19.97 9.58 8.15
CA LEU A 196 -19.63 10.98 7.87
C LEU A 196 -18.86 11.14 6.55
N ARG A 197 -19.09 12.26 5.86
CA ARG A 197 -18.23 12.65 4.73
C ARG A 197 -16.87 13.11 5.26
N ILE A 198 -15.79 12.68 4.62
CA ILE A 198 -14.43 12.98 5.09
C ILE A 198 -14.11 14.48 5.01
N GLU A 199 -14.74 15.20 4.09
CA GLU A 199 -14.61 16.65 3.88
C GLU A 199 -15.41 17.46 4.91
N SER A 200 -16.27 16.83 5.70
CA SER A 200 -17.09 17.54 6.68
C SER A 200 -16.26 18.12 7.82
N LYS A 201 -16.63 19.31 8.28
CA LYS A 201 -15.99 19.95 9.45
C LYS A 201 -15.96 19.00 10.66
N ALA A 202 -17.05 18.25 10.88
CA ALA A 202 -17.13 17.28 11.97
C ALA A 202 -16.05 16.21 11.86
N MET A 203 -15.88 15.59 10.67
CA MET A 203 -14.84 14.59 10.45
C MET A 203 -13.44 15.17 10.66
N LEU A 204 -13.17 16.35 10.13
CA LEU A 204 -11.86 17.01 10.29
C LEU A 204 -11.54 17.31 11.75
N THR A 205 -12.55 17.74 12.53
CA THR A 205 -12.39 18.01 13.96
C THR A 205 -12.11 16.72 14.76
N VAL A 206 -12.73 15.60 14.41
CA VAL A 206 -12.53 14.33 15.12
C VAL A 206 -11.36 13.50 14.58
N PHE A 207 -10.82 13.83 13.41
CA PHE A 207 -9.75 13.04 12.77
C PHE A 207 -8.52 12.83 13.68
N PRO A 208 -8.02 13.81 14.45
CA PRO A 208 -6.92 13.59 15.39
C PRO A 208 -7.23 12.50 16.43
N LEU A 209 -8.47 12.43 16.92
CA LEU A 209 -8.90 11.38 17.85
C LEU A 209 -8.98 10.01 17.15
N ILE A 210 -9.44 9.97 15.90
CA ILE A 210 -9.43 8.77 15.08
C ILE A 210 -8.00 8.28 14.87
N ALA A 211 -7.09 9.17 14.48
CA ALA A 211 -5.68 8.87 14.30
C ALA A 211 -5.02 8.37 15.60
N PHE A 212 -5.34 9.00 16.73
CA PHE A 212 -4.89 8.53 18.04
C PHE A 212 -5.39 7.12 18.34
N THR A 213 -6.67 6.84 18.09
CA THR A 213 -7.27 5.52 18.29
C THR A 213 -6.58 4.46 17.41
N TRP A 214 -6.32 4.76 16.14
CA TRP A 214 -5.63 3.86 15.23
C TRP A 214 -4.19 3.57 15.67
N ASN A 215 -3.51 4.57 16.24
CA ASN A 215 -2.11 4.47 16.63
C ASN A 215 -1.90 3.84 18.01
N HIS A 216 -2.83 4.00 18.93
CA HIS A 216 -2.60 3.65 20.34
C HIS A 216 -3.62 2.64 20.92
N VAL A 217 -4.86 2.61 20.39
CA VAL A 217 -5.88 1.69 20.86
C VAL A 217 -5.98 0.45 19.99
N LEU A 218 -5.93 0.60 18.66
CA LEU A 218 -6.01 -0.53 17.73
C LEU A 218 -4.61 -1.06 17.39
N THR A 219 -3.92 -1.60 18.40
CA THR A 219 -2.59 -2.22 18.26
C THR A 219 -2.65 -3.73 18.47
N ARG A 220 -1.62 -4.46 18.01
CA ARG A 220 -1.51 -5.92 18.23
C ARG A 220 -1.52 -6.30 19.71
N ASP A 221 -1.11 -5.39 20.58
CA ASP A 221 -1.00 -5.61 22.02
C ASP A 221 -2.34 -5.49 22.77
N THR A 222 -3.36 -4.90 22.13
CA THR A 222 -4.68 -4.64 22.73
C THR A 222 -5.75 -5.63 22.25
N PRO A 223 -6.75 -5.99 23.08
CA PRO A 223 -7.86 -6.84 22.65
C PRO A 223 -8.64 -6.28 21.46
N PRO A 224 -9.03 -4.97 21.41
CA PRO A 224 -9.73 -4.42 20.25
C PRO A 224 -8.85 -4.41 18.98
N GLY A 225 -7.55 -4.19 19.13
CA GLY A 225 -6.61 -4.24 18.02
C GLY A 225 -6.48 -5.64 17.43
N ARG A 226 -6.37 -6.69 18.25
CA ARG A 226 -6.34 -8.07 17.77
C ARG A 226 -7.58 -8.44 16.96
N ARG A 227 -8.78 -8.10 17.44
CA ARG A 227 -10.04 -8.32 16.72
C ARG A 227 -10.07 -7.55 15.39
N SER A 228 -9.60 -6.28 15.40
CA SER A 228 -9.53 -5.47 14.18
C SER A 228 -8.54 -6.05 13.16
N ARG A 229 -7.42 -6.60 13.63
CA ARG A 229 -6.43 -7.28 12.77
C ARG A 229 -7.04 -8.51 12.09
N GLU A 230 -7.66 -9.41 12.84
CA GLU A 230 -8.33 -10.59 12.31
C GLU A 230 -9.36 -10.22 11.23
N LYS A 231 -10.20 -9.22 11.51
CA LYS A 231 -11.19 -8.72 10.54
C LYS A 231 -10.53 -8.14 9.29
N LEU A 232 -9.46 -7.36 9.43
CA LEU A 232 -8.77 -6.73 8.30
C LEU A 232 -8.07 -7.77 7.42
N LEU A 233 -7.42 -8.76 8.02
CA LEU A 233 -6.71 -9.82 7.30
C LEU A 233 -7.64 -10.89 6.69
N SER A 234 -8.91 -10.96 7.11
CA SER A 234 -9.90 -11.90 6.54
C SER A 234 -10.42 -11.52 5.15
N GLY A 235 -9.85 -10.48 4.51
CA GLY A 235 -10.21 -10.08 3.14
C GLY A 235 -11.58 -9.43 2.98
N HIS A 236 -12.20 -8.97 4.08
CA HIS A 236 -13.53 -8.33 4.03
C HIS A 236 -13.52 -6.92 3.44
N GLY A 237 -12.38 -6.36 3.13
CA GLY A 237 -12.22 -4.96 2.71
C GLY A 237 -12.46 -3.96 3.85
N THR A 238 -11.94 -2.75 3.67
CA THR A 238 -12.24 -1.63 4.59
C THR A 238 -13.54 -0.95 4.17
N PRO A 239 -14.33 -0.40 5.13
CA PRO A 239 -15.51 0.40 4.80
C PRO A 239 -15.18 1.52 3.79
N LEU A 240 -16.16 1.87 2.95
CA LEU A 240 -16.04 2.99 2.02
C LEU A 240 -15.82 4.29 2.81
N ILE A 241 -14.80 5.04 2.44
CA ILE A 241 -14.39 6.24 3.15
C ILE A 241 -14.95 7.48 2.45
N ARG A 242 -14.54 7.73 1.20
CA ARG A 242 -14.90 8.91 0.41
C ARG A 242 -16.24 8.72 -0.27
N VAL A 243 -16.35 7.74 -1.14
CA VAL A 243 -17.58 7.45 -1.91
C VAL A 243 -18.61 6.79 -1.03
N LYS A 244 -19.85 7.25 -1.11
CA LYS A 244 -20.98 6.68 -0.37
C LYS A 244 -21.88 5.87 -1.31
N PRO A 245 -22.65 4.91 -0.80
CA PRO A 245 -23.62 4.16 -1.62
C PRO A 245 -24.57 5.06 -2.39
N GLN A 246 -24.97 6.19 -1.81
CA GLN A 246 -25.86 7.16 -2.44
C GLN A 246 -25.18 7.85 -3.63
N ASP A 247 -23.88 8.21 -3.52
CA ASP A 247 -23.14 8.84 -4.62
C ASP A 247 -23.10 7.92 -5.86
N LEU A 248 -22.92 6.61 -5.64
CA LEU A 248 -22.94 5.61 -6.70
C LEU A 248 -24.33 5.46 -7.33
N ALA A 249 -25.37 5.45 -6.49
CA ALA A 249 -26.76 5.35 -6.97
C ALA A 249 -27.16 6.59 -7.77
N ASP A 250 -26.84 7.78 -7.29
CA ASP A 250 -27.12 9.05 -7.96
C ASP A 250 -26.39 9.18 -9.29
N ALA A 251 -25.19 8.57 -9.40
CA ALA A 251 -24.42 8.49 -10.63
C ALA A 251 -24.89 7.38 -11.60
N GLY A 252 -25.91 6.60 -11.23
CA GLY A 252 -26.43 5.51 -12.06
C GLY A 252 -25.59 4.22 -12.03
N VAL A 253 -24.64 4.07 -11.09
CA VAL A 253 -23.84 2.85 -10.94
C VAL A 253 -24.72 1.70 -10.46
N ARG A 254 -24.90 0.68 -11.30
CA ARG A 254 -25.63 -0.53 -10.93
C ARG A 254 -24.78 -1.43 -10.01
N ARG A 255 -25.42 -2.04 -9.02
CA ARG A 255 -24.78 -3.01 -8.12
C ARG A 255 -25.10 -4.42 -8.58
N ALA A 256 -24.09 -5.32 -8.54
CA ALA A 256 -24.26 -6.74 -8.80
C ALA A 256 -23.52 -7.60 -7.75
N ALA A 257 -23.88 -8.86 -7.69
CA ALA A 257 -23.20 -9.84 -6.85
C ALA A 257 -21.72 -10.03 -7.28
N ARG A 258 -20.97 -10.85 -6.55
CA ARG A 258 -19.58 -11.16 -6.91
C ARG A 258 -19.51 -11.89 -8.25
N VAL A 259 -18.58 -11.50 -9.10
CA VAL A 259 -18.24 -12.29 -10.30
C VAL A 259 -17.54 -13.58 -9.83
N THR A 260 -18.10 -14.74 -10.21
CA THR A 260 -17.63 -16.05 -9.76
C THR A 260 -17.36 -17.00 -10.92
N ASP A 261 -17.86 -16.71 -12.12
CA ASP A 261 -17.68 -17.55 -13.30
C ASP A 261 -17.62 -16.73 -14.59
N VAL A 262 -17.37 -17.42 -15.71
CA VAL A 262 -17.37 -16.87 -17.06
C VAL A 262 -18.10 -17.87 -17.97
N VAL A 263 -19.13 -17.38 -18.68
CA VAL A 263 -19.91 -18.15 -19.68
C VAL A 263 -19.85 -17.43 -21.01
N GLU A 264 -19.52 -18.13 -22.09
CA GLU A 264 -19.35 -17.58 -23.44
C GLU A 264 -18.44 -16.35 -23.51
N GLY A 265 -17.44 -16.31 -22.63
CA GLY A 265 -16.49 -15.20 -22.54
C GLY A 265 -16.98 -13.97 -21.79
N LEU A 266 -18.18 -13.99 -21.21
CA LEU A 266 -18.75 -12.90 -20.40
C LEU A 266 -18.70 -13.21 -18.91
N PRO A 267 -18.48 -12.21 -18.04
CA PRO A 267 -18.48 -12.43 -16.59
C PRO A 267 -19.88 -12.79 -16.08
N VAL A 268 -19.91 -13.75 -15.14
CA VAL A 268 -21.14 -14.22 -14.49
C VAL A 268 -21.05 -14.01 -12.99
N THR A 269 -22.10 -13.45 -12.42
CA THR A 269 -22.20 -13.19 -10.98
C THR A 269 -22.65 -14.44 -10.21
N ALA A 270 -22.49 -14.40 -8.88
CA ALA A 270 -22.84 -15.53 -7.99
C ALA A 270 -24.34 -15.86 -7.96
N ASP A 271 -25.20 -14.95 -8.38
CA ASP A 271 -26.65 -15.14 -8.54
C ASP A 271 -27.06 -15.49 -9.98
N GLY A 272 -26.07 -15.74 -10.86
CA GLY A 272 -26.29 -16.24 -12.20
C GLY A 272 -26.51 -15.18 -13.27
N GLU A 273 -26.38 -13.90 -12.96
CA GLU A 273 -26.49 -12.82 -13.94
C GLU A 273 -25.27 -12.83 -14.88
N VAL A 274 -25.50 -12.87 -16.19
CA VAL A 274 -24.46 -12.65 -17.21
C VAL A 274 -24.32 -11.17 -17.49
N LEU A 275 -23.11 -10.62 -17.34
CA LEU A 275 -22.85 -9.20 -17.54
C LEU A 275 -22.37 -8.96 -18.98
N ASP A 276 -23.24 -8.33 -19.81
CA ASP A 276 -22.87 -7.88 -21.15
C ASP A 276 -22.05 -6.59 -21.05
N VAL A 277 -20.73 -6.73 -21.06
CA VAL A 277 -19.79 -5.62 -20.89
C VAL A 277 -18.64 -5.69 -21.89
N ALA A 278 -18.14 -4.53 -22.27
CA ALA A 278 -16.98 -4.38 -23.15
C ALA A 278 -15.67 -4.24 -22.37
N ASN A 279 -15.75 -3.95 -21.06
CA ASN A 279 -14.58 -3.65 -20.23
C ASN A 279 -14.72 -4.30 -18.83
N ALA A 280 -13.60 -4.72 -18.26
CA ALA A 280 -13.50 -5.22 -16.87
C ALA A 280 -12.36 -4.52 -16.13
N VAL A 281 -12.66 -3.87 -15.01
CA VAL A 281 -11.65 -3.28 -14.12
C VAL A 281 -11.58 -4.11 -12.83
N TRP A 282 -10.45 -4.78 -12.62
CA TRP A 282 -10.20 -5.62 -11.46
C TRP A 282 -9.73 -4.79 -10.26
N ALA A 283 -10.64 -4.39 -9.39
CA ALA A 283 -10.36 -3.73 -8.12
C ALA A 283 -10.31 -4.75 -6.97
N THR A 284 -9.66 -5.88 -7.22
CA THR A 284 -9.66 -7.08 -6.39
C THR A 284 -8.52 -7.14 -5.38
N GLY A 285 -7.81 -6.01 -5.21
CA GLY A 285 -6.73 -5.87 -4.24
C GLY A 285 -5.40 -6.46 -4.69
N PHE A 286 -4.53 -6.73 -3.74
CA PHE A 286 -3.13 -7.09 -3.99
C PHE A 286 -2.70 -8.26 -3.13
N LEU A 287 -1.68 -8.97 -3.60
CA LEU A 287 -0.96 -10.00 -2.86
C LEU A 287 0.34 -9.42 -2.27
N PRO A 288 0.88 -9.98 -1.20
CA PRO A 288 2.09 -9.48 -0.55
C PRO A 288 3.34 -9.46 -1.44
N GLY A 289 3.54 -10.49 -2.26
CA GLY A 289 4.63 -10.56 -3.25
C GLY A 289 6.04 -10.56 -2.65
N HIS A 290 6.31 -11.50 -1.74
CA HIS A 290 7.62 -11.68 -1.10
C HIS A 290 8.39 -12.92 -1.58
N ASP A 291 7.96 -13.57 -2.67
CA ASP A 291 8.52 -14.79 -3.26
C ASP A 291 9.98 -14.64 -3.75
N TRP A 292 10.46 -13.42 -3.93
CA TRP A 292 11.85 -13.10 -4.21
C TRP A 292 12.76 -13.14 -2.96
N ILE A 293 12.21 -13.32 -1.76
CA ILE A 293 12.96 -13.43 -0.51
C ILE A 293 13.24 -14.90 -0.22
N THR A 294 14.51 -15.27 -0.21
CA THR A 294 14.96 -16.63 0.08
C THR A 294 15.80 -16.64 1.35
N LEU A 295 15.13 -16.83 2.49
CA LEU A 295 15.77 -16.86 3.80
C LEU A 295 15.37 -18.12 4.56
N PRO A 296 16.32 -18.80 5.23
CA PRO A 296 16.03 -20.03 5.97
C PRO A 296 14.94 -19.81 7.05
N GLY A 297 13.91 -20.66 7.03
CA GLY A 297 12.82 -20.62 8.01
C GLY A 297 11.84 -19.47 7.87
N LEU A 298 11.92 -18.68 6.77
CA LEU A 298 10.98 -17.62 6.46
C LEU A 298 9.89 -18.15 5.52
N ASP A 299 8.62 -18.04 5.93
CA ASP A 299 7.50 -18.19 5.03
C ASP A 299 7.24 -16.83 4.34
N SER A 300 7.53 -16.76 3.04
CA SER A 300 7.34 -15.55 2.22
C SER A 300 6.02 -15.56 1.42
N ALA A 301 5.20 -16.61 1.53
CA ALA A 301 3.96 -16.74 0.75
C ALA A 301 2.87 -15.73 1.17
N GLY A 302 2.98 -15.17 2.38
CA GLY A 302 2.01 -14.22 2.94
C GLY A 302 2.65 -12.94 3.46
N PHE A 303 1.96 -12.31 4.39
CA PHE A 303 2.53 -11.23 5.18
C PHE A 303 3.59 -11.78 6.13
N LEU A 304 4.75 -11.12 6.16
CA LEU A 304 5.87 -11.54 7.01
C LEU A 304 5.49 -11.39 8.49
N ASP A 305 5.67 -12.48 9.25
CA ASP A 305 5.49 -12.41 10.70
C ASP A 305 6.59 -11.55 11.31
N ASN A 306 6.16 -10.64 12.18
CA ASN A 306 7.07 -9.65 12.75
C ASN A 306 6.60 -9.20 14.12
N ASP A 307 7.53 -8.74 14.95
CA ASP A 307 7.23 -7.97 16.15
C ASP A 307 7.64 -6.51 15.93
N ARG A 308 6.64 -5.61 15.87
CA ARG A 308 6.81 -4.16 15.65
C ARG A 308 7.73 -3.80 14.48
N GLY A 309 7.68 -4.62 13.42
CA GLY A 309 8.48 -4.47 12.23
C GLY A 309 9.75 -5.32 12.18
N SER A 310 10.24 -5.86 13.27
CA SER A 310 11.35 -6.83 13.28
C SER A 310 10.83 -8.19 12.83
N VAL A 311 11.34 -8.75 11.74
CA VAL A 311 10.88 -10.02 11.17
C VAL A 311 11.30 -11.17 12.07
N THR A 312 10.33 -12.01 12.45
CA THR A 312 10.53 -13.13 13.37
C THR A 312 11.57 -14.11 12.82
N GLY A 313 12.56 -14.48 13.62
CA GLY A 313 13.61 -15.42 13.22
C GLY A 313 14.67 -14.87 12.26
N GLN A 314 14.57 -13.60 11.84
CA GLN A 314 15.50 -12.98 10.88
C GLN A 314 16.14 -11.70 11.43
N PRO A 315 17.09 -11.79 12.36
CA PRO A 315 17.73 -10.61 12.96
C PRO A 315 18.36 -9.70 11.91
N GLY A 316 18.00 -8.41 11.91
CA GLY A 316 18.45 -7.42 10.93
C GLY A 316 17.53 -7.28 9.71
N LEU A 317 16.49 -8.11 9.59
CA LEU A 317 15.44 -7.93 8.60
C LEU A 317 14.23 -7.25 9.25
N TYR A 318 13.73 -6.23 8.56
CA TYR A 318 12.59 -5.43 9.03
C TYR A 318 11.57 -5.27 7.92
N VAL A 319 10.29 -5.15 8.30
CA VAL A 319 9.20 -4.78 7.42
C VAL A 319 8.61 -3.45 7.89
N LEU A 320 8.23 -2.58 6.94
CA LEU A 320 7.65 -1.29 7.24
C LEU A 320 6.53 -0.93 6.25
N GLY A 321 5.36 -0.57 6.80
CA GLY A 321 4.17 -0.28 6.00
C GLY A 321 3.33 -1.50 5.65
N GLN A 322 3.60 -2.67 6.25
CA GLN A 322 2.76 -3.85 6.10
C GLN A 322 1.41 -3.66 6.81
N LEU A 323 0.36 -4.24 6.22
CA LEU A 323 -0.99 -4.20 6.76
C LEU A 323 -1.02 -4.71 8.21
N PHE A 324 -1.46 -3.88 9.14
CA PHE A 324 -1.48 -4.15 10.58
C PHE A 324 -0.15 -4.71 11.13
N GLN A 325 0.96 -4.15 10.70
CA GLN A 325 2.30 -4.53 11.17
C GLN A 325 2.41 -4.46 12.71
N HIS A 326 2.06 -3.33 13.29
CA HIS A 326 1.98 -3.11 14.74
C HIS A 326 0.61 -2.55 15.14
N ARG A 327 0.06 -1.61 14.38
CA ARG A 327 -1.18 -0.88 14.62
C ARG A 327 -2.07 -0.88 13.38
N PHE A 328 -3.34 -0.52 13.55
CA PHE A 328 -4.29 -0.43 12.44
C PHE A 328 -3.77 0.48 11.32
N SER A 329 -3.12 1.57 11.68
CA SER A 329 -2.59 2.59 10.75
C SER A 329 -1.21 2.28 10.15
N SER A 330 -0.57 1.16 10.48
CA SER A 330 0.81 0.86 10.03
C SER A 330 1.03 0.95 8.52
N HIS A 331 -0.01 0.69 7.71
CA HIS A 331 0.05 0.72 6.25
C HIS A 331 -0.31 2.08 5.64
N ASN A 332 -0.61 3.09 6.44
CA ASN A 332 -0.97 4.42 5.98
C ASN A 332 -0.05 5.51 6.58
N SER A 333 -0.18 6.74 6.07
CA SER A 333 0.71 7.86 6.44
C SER A 333 0.72 8.16 7.94
N VAL A 334 -0.41 7.96 8.63
CA VAL A 334 -0.53 8.30 10.06
C VAL A 334 0.26 7.33 10.95
N GLY A 335 0.36 6.05 10.56
CA GLY A 335 1.00 5.02 11.37
C GLY A 335 2.42 4.65 10.94
N VAL A 336 2.74 4.84 9.65
CA VAL A 336 4.05 4.44 9.14
C VAL A 336 5.20 5.23 9.75
N VAL A 337 4.98 6.51 10.07
CA VAL A 337 6.01 7.38 10.67
C VAL A 337 6.45 6.88 12.05
N PRO A 338 5.55 6.68 13.03
CA PRO A 338 5.95 6.14 14.32
C PRO A 338 6.45 4.69 14.24
N ASP A 339 6.00 3.88 13.26
CA ASP A 339 6.55 2.54 13.06
C ASP A 339 7.99 2.59 12.52
N ALA A 340 8.31 3.55 11.64
CA ALA A 340 9.68 3.76 11.16
C ALA A 340 10.63 4.12 12.30
N GLU A 341 10.19 4.94 13.26
CA GLU A 341 10.99 5.28 14.44
C GLU A 341 11.29 4.04 15.30
N LEU A 342 10.31 3.16 15.50
CA LEU A 342 10.50 1.89 16.24
C LEU A 342 11.51 0.99 15.54
N VAL A 343 11.35 0.77 14.23
CA VAL A 343 12.24 -0.07 13.41
C VAL A 343 13.69 0.47 13.46
N VAL A 344 13.86 1.76 13.21
CA VAL A 344 15.21 2.36 13.24
C VAL A 344 15.79 2.41 14.65
N GLY A 345 14.96 2.55 15.66
CA GLY A 345 15.38 2.40 17.07
C GLY A 345 15.96 1.02 17.36
N ASP A 346 15.40 -0.04 16.78
CA ASP A 346 15.93 -1.40 16.90
C ASP A 346 17.25 -1.58 16.15
N ILE A 347 17.36 -1.07 14.92
CA ILE A 347 18.60 -1.05 14.15
C ILE A 347 19.74 -0.38 14.95
N ALA A 348 19.45 0.78 15.56
CA ALA A 348 20.43 1.50 16.38
C ALA A 348 20.90 0.69 17.59
N ARG A 349 19.98 0.03 18.32
CA ARG A 349 20.32 -0.83 19.46
C ARG A 349 21.20 -2.02 19.02
N ARG A 350 20.90 -2.60 17.88
CA ARG A 350 21.64 -3.72 17.30
C ARG A 350 23.07 -3.29 16.93
N ALA A 351 23.24 -2.15 16.25
CA ALA A 351 24.53 -1.59 15.92
C ALA A 351 25.40 -1.29 17.16
N ALA A 352 24.80 -0.74 18.21
CA ALA A 352 25.48 -0.47 19.47
C ALA A 352 26.01 -1.75 20.16
N ARG A 353 25.22 -2.83 20.15
CA ARG A 353 25.63 -4.14 20.71
C ARG A 353 26.78 -4.74 19.90
N ALA A 354 26.74 -4.70 18.57
CA ALA A 354 27.82 -5.18 17.71
C ALA A 354 29.13 -4.40 17.97
N GLY A 355 29.05 -3.08 18.12
CA GLY A 355 30.23 -2.26 18.49
C GLY A 355 30.79 -2.50 19.88
N ALA A 356 29.93 -2.92 20.85
CA ALA A 356 30.37 -3.26 22.20
C ALA A 356 31.09 -4.62 22.28
N SER A 357 30.69 -5.57 21.42
CA SER A 357 31.31 -6.92 21.38
C SER A 357 32.67 -6.96 20.67
N VAL A 358 33.07 -5.88 20.00
CA VAL A 358 34.37 -5.76 19.26
C VAL A 358 35.42 -4.96 20.07
N ARG A 359 35.05 -4.39 21.21
CA ARG A 359 36.06 -3.75 22.10
C ARG A 359 36.68 -4.83 23.00
N PRO A 360 38.02 -5.04 22.94
CA PRO A 360 38.74 -6.01 23.73
C PRO A 360 38.71 -5.68 25.22
#